data_1206557a5ce8df685670827ef6106d4d
#
_entry.id   1206557a5ce8df685670827ef6106d4d
#
_cell.length_a   1.000
_cell.length_b   1.000
_cell.length_c   1.000
_cell.angle_alpha   90.00
_cell.angle_beta   90.00
_cell.angle_gamma   90.00
#
_symmetry.space_group_name_H-M   'P 1'
#
loop_
_entity.id
_entity.type
_entity.pdbx_description
1 polymer ?
#
loop_
_entity_poly.entity_id
_entity_poly.type
_entity_poly.pdbx_seq_one_letter_code
_entity_poly.pdbx_strand_id
1 'polypeptide(L)'
;MKFAFDTSNIEWKNFVTEGCYYRILDVNVPARTADMIVKFEPNARCLNHRHVARTMSFVLEGELHVIEKTANGETRKTVKKAGTFSADATNEVHVEGGGPEGVVVYFSMRGDSDHIYDFMNDDMTPRREISIQDFDRDFQNWSKR
;
A
#
# COMPACT_ATOMS: atom_id res chain seq x y z
N MET A 1 11.87 -18.45 19.22
CA MET A 1 11.21 -17.21 19.65
C MET A 1 10.15 -16.84 18.63
N LYS A 2 8.97 -16.51 19.07
CA LYS A 2 7.87 -16.09 18.20
C LYS A 2 7.66 -14.58 18.40
N PHE A 3 7.76 -13.82 17.31
CA PHE A 3 7.47 -12.38 17.34
C PHE A 3 6.05 -12.13 16.91
N ALA A 4 5.41 -11.17 17.56
CA ALA A 4 4.09 -10.68 17.17
C ALA A 4 4.14 -9.15 17.14
N PHE A 5 3.46 -8.57 16.15
CA PHE A 5 3.30 -7.13 16.05
C PHE A 5 1.93 -6.76 16.63
N ASP A 6 1.92 -5.80 17.54
CA ASP A 6 0.67 -5.32 18.11
C ASP A 6 0.13 -4.15 17.28
N THR A 7 -0.94 -4.41 16.56
CA THR A 7 -1.63 -3.40 15.76
C THR A 7 -2.95 -2.96 16.39
N SER A 8 -3.24 -3.40 17.62
CA SER A 8 -4.52 -3.12 18.30
C SER A 8 -4.72 -1.64 18.66
N ASN A 9 -3.64 -0.89 18.82
CA ASN A 9 -3.67 0.52 19.18
C ASN A 9 -3.61 1.47 17.98
N ILE A 10 -3.64 0.95 16.77
CA ILE A 10 -3.57 1.78 15.57
C ILE A 10 -4.94 2.40 15.31
N GLU A 11 -4.96 3.73 15.16
CA GLU A 11 -6.13 4.44 14.69
C GLU A 11 -6.18 4.33 13.16
N TRP A 12 -7.17 3.59 12.66
CA TRP A 12 -7.35 3.34 11.25
C TRP A 12 -8.31 4.34 10.61
N LYS A 13 -8.00 4.80 9.41
CA LYS A 13 -8.94 5.49 8.52
C LYS A 13 -9.34 4.59 7.37
N ASN A 14 -10.56 4.80 6.88
CA ASN A 14 -11.00 4.13 5.66
C ASN A 14 -10.13 4.56 4.49
N PHE A 15 -9.73 3.57 3.71
CA PHE A 15 -9.04 3.80 2.46
C PHE A 15 -10.04 3.89 1.31
N VAL A 16 -9.59 3.83 0.07
CA VAL A 16 -10.44 4.09 -1.11
C VAL A 16 -11.51 3.05 -1.40
N THR A 17 -11.39 1.85 -0.85
CA THR A 17 -12.34 0.75 -1.07
C THR A 17 -12.81 0.18 0.26
N GLU A 18 -13.99 -0.45 0.24
CA GLU A 18 -14.55 -1.10 1.43
C GLU A 18 -13.63 -2.22 1.94
N GLY A 19 -13.48 -2.30 3.26
CA GLY A 19 -12.62 -3.30 3.90
C GLY A 19 -11.13 -2.98 3.85
N CYS A 20 -10.77 -1.78 3.41
CA CYS A 20 -9.39 -1.32 3.32
C CYS A 20 -9.20 -0.12 4.24
N TYR A 21 -8.14 -0.18 5.05
CA TYR A 21 -7.84 0.84 6.06
C TYR A 21 -6.36 1.20 5.99
N TYR A 22 -6.02 2.39 6.44
CA TYR A 22 -4.63 2.83 6.45
C TYR A 22 -4.31 3.74 7.64
N ARG A 23 -3.03 3.86 7.93
CA ARG A 23 -2.47 4.84 8.84
C ARG A 23 -1.14 5.32 8.26
N ILE A 24 -1.00 6.63 8.06
CA ILE A 24 0.28 7.24 7.71
C ILE A 24 1.09 7.36 9.00
N LEU A 25 2.30 6.83 9.00
CA LEU A 25 3.17 6.78 10.17
C LEU A 25 4.15 7.94 10.19
N ASP A 26 4.70 8.30 9.04
CA ASP A 26 5.65 9.40 8.89
C ASP A 26 5.69 9.90 7.45
N VAL A 27 5.94 11.18 7.27
CA VAL A 27 6.15 11.80 5.95
C VAL A 27 7.29 12.80 6.07
N ASN A 28 8.24 12.73 5.14
CA ASN A 28 9.31 13.72 5.00
C ASN A 28 9.28 14.27 3.58
N VAL A 29 8.74 15.46 3.41
CA VAL A 29 8.58 16.08 2.09
C VAL A 29 9.92 16.35 1.40
N PRO A 30 10.92 16.97 2.03
CA PRO A 30 12.21 17.19 1.38
C PRO A 30 12.91 15.90 0.93
N ALA A 31 12.80 14.84 1.72
CA ALA A 31 13.39 13.54 1.40
C ALA A 31 12.50 12.69 0.49
N ARG A 32 11.26 13.09 0.27
CA ARG A 32 10.26 12.36 -0.54
C ARG A 32 10.02 10.95 -0.04
N THR A 33 9.93 10.81 1.28
CA THR A 33 9.64 9.52 1.94
C THR A 33 8.28 9.56 2.62
N ALA A 34 7.58 8.44 2.54
CA ALA A 34 6.33 8.22 3.26
C ALA A 34 6.29 6.78 3.75
N ASP A 35 5.93 6.63 5.02
CA ASP A 35 5.75 5.32 5.66
C ASP A 35 4.28 5.19 6.07
N MET A 36 3.67 4.07 5.70
CA MET A 36 2.29 3.81 6.07
C MET A 36 2.06 2.32 6.37
N ILE A 37 1.04 2.07 7.14
CA ILE A 37 0.56 0.72 7.40
C ILE A 37 -0.86 0.60 6.83
N VAL A 38 -1.13 -0.53 6.21
CA VAL A 38 -2.41 -0.80 5.54
C VAL A 38 -2.98 -2.11 6.06
N LYS A 39 -4.29 -2.12 6.24
CA LYS A 39 -5.03 -3.31 6.64
C LYS A 39 -6.10 -3.60 5.61
N PHE A 40 -6.16 -4.84 5.16
CA PHE A 40 -7.27 -5.35 4.36
C PHE A 40 -8.01 -6.42 5.16
N GLU A 41 -9.32 -6.31 5.19
CA GLU A 41 -10.18 -7.37 5.72
C GLU A 41 -10.09 -8.63 4.85
N PRO A 42 -10.53 -9.79 5.36
CA PRO A 42 -10.52 -11.02 4.57
C PRO A 42 -11.13 -10.81 3.18
N ASN A 43 -10.35 -11.16 2.16
CA ASN A 43 -10.72 -11.09 0.75
C ASN A 43 -11.01 -9.68 0.20
N ALA A 44 -10.77 -8.61 0.97
CA ALA A 44 -10.90 -7.24 0.49
C ALA A 44 -9.79 -6.90 -0.51
N ARG A 45 -10.10 -6.00 -1.44
CA ARG A 45 -9.19 -5.60 -2.52
C ARG A 45 -9.16 -4.08 -2.64
N CYS A 46 -7.98 -3.53 -2.92
CA CYS A 46 -7.84 -2.11 -3.27
C CYS A 46 -8.08 -1.88 -4.78
N LEU A 47 -8.02 -0.63 -5.18
CA LEU A 47 -8.04 -0.25 -6.60
C LEU A 47 -6.74 -0.66 -7.31
N ASN A 48 -6.79 -0.77 -8.62
CA ASN A 48 -5.58 -0.83 -9.44
C ASN A 48 -4.71 0.38 -9.13
N HIS A 49 -3.42 0.15 -8.93
CA HIS A 49 -2.48 1.23 -8.68
C HIS A 49 -1.09 0.90 -9.23
N ARG A 50 -0.30 1.94 -9.42
CA ARG A 50 1.06 1.85 -9.92
C ARG A 50 1.99 2.60 -8.99
N HIS A 51 3.01 1.94 -8.48
CA HIS A 51 4.04 2.60 -7.70
C HIS A 51 5.03 3.30 -8.63
N VAL A 52 5.16 4.61 -8.49
CA VAL A 52 6.16 5.43 -9.18
C VAL A 52 7.42 5.53 -8.32
N ALA A 53 7.24 5.77 -7.01
CA ALA A 53 8.32 5.72 -6.03
C ALA A 53 8.74 4.28 -5.74
N ARG A 54 10.00 4.09 -5.38
CA ARG A 54 10.48 2.81 -4.86
C ARG A 54 9.70 2.46 -3.59
N THR A 55 9.11 1.29 -3.57
CA THR A 55 8.25 0.86 -2.47
C THR A 55 8.76 -0.44 -1.89
N MET A 56 8.96 -0.44 -0.58
CA MET A 56 9.28 -1.65 0.17
C MET A 56 8.06 -2.03 0.99
N SER A 57 7.80 -3.32 1.08
CA SER A 57 6.68 -3.85 1.87
C SER A 57 7.15 -4.91 2.85
N PHE A 58 6.49 -4.96 3.99
CA PHE A 58 6.69 -5.98 4.99
C PHE A 58 5.34 -6.44 5.53
N VAL A 59 5.04 -7.72 5.34
CA VAL A 59 3.78 -8.30 5.80
C VAL A 59 3.91 -8.63 7.29
N LEU A 60 3.10 -7.95 8.09
CA LEU A 60 3.11 -8.09 9.56
C LEU A 60 2.20 -9.22 10.04
N GLU A 61 1.01 -9.34 9.45
CA GLU A 61 0.00 -10.35 9.81
C GLU A 61 -0.74 -10.80 8.56
N GLY A 62 -1.18 -12.05 8.54
CA GLY A 62 -2.02 -12.59 7.47
C GLY A 62 -1.26 -12.83 6.17
N GLU A 63 -1.91 -12.61 5.06
CA GLU A 63 -1.36 -12.80 3.72
C GLU A 63 -1.74 -11.62 2.83
N LEU A 64 -0.74 -11.06 2.15
CA LEU A 64 -0.95 -10.06 1.10
C LEU A 64 -1.04 -10.77 -0.25
N HIS A 65 -2.13 -10.56 -0.95
CA HIS A 65 -2.32 -11.04 -2.30
C HIS A 65 -2.07 -9.90 -3.27
N VAL A 66 -1.15 -10.11 -4.21
CA VAL A 66 -0.80 -9.15 -5.26
C VAL A 66 -1.20 -9.75 -6.60
N ILE A 67 -2.04 -9.04 -7.34
CA ILE A 67 -2.56 -9.50 -8.63
C ILE A 67 -2.12 -8.50 -9.70
N GLU A 68 -1.36 -8.97 -10.67
CA GLU A 68 -0.85 -8.16 -11.80
C GLU A 68 -1.31 -8.76 -13.12
N LYS A 69 -1.48 -7.88 -14.11
CA LYS A 69 -1.63 -8.30 -15.50
C LYS A 69 -0.25 -8.29 -16.15
N THR A 70 0.12 -9.41 -16.75
CA THR A 70 1.35 -9.51 -17.52
C THR A 70 1.17 -8.85 -18.89
N ALA A 71 2.28 -8.64 -19.61
CA ALA A 71 2.27 -8.07 -20.96
C ALA A 71 1.41 -8.88 -21.96
N ASN A 72 1.23 -10.18 -21.70
CA ASN A 72 0.40 -11.07 -22.52
C ASN A 72 -1.09 -11.03 -22.17
N GLY A 73 -1.50 -10.16 -21.24
CA GLY A 73 -2.87 -10.11 -20.73
C GLY A 73 -3.23 -11.19 -19.73
N GLU A 74 -2.28 -12.03 -19.36
CA GLU A 74 -2.45 -13.04 -18.31
C GLU A 74 -2.44 -12.38 -16.92
N THR A 75 -3.12 -13.01 -15.98
CA THR A 75 -3.11 -12.59 -14.58
C THR A 75 -2.10 -13.42 -13.80
N ARG A 76 -1.21 -12.73 -13.09
CA ARG A 76 -0.26 -13.37 -12.17
C ARG A 76 -0.63 -12.99 -10.74
N LYS A 77 -0.80 -13.99 -9.88
CA LYS A 77 -1.07 -13.79 -8.47
C LYS A 77 0.15 -14.21 -7.65
N THR A 78 0.58 -13.32 -6.76
CA THR A 78 1.62 -13.60 -5.78
C THR A 78 1.00 -13.55 -4.38
N VAL A 79 1.32 -14.53 -3.55
CA VAL A 79 0.90 -14.58 -2.15
C VAL A 79 2.12 -14.34 -1.28
N LYS A 80 2.05 -13.29 -0.45
CA LYS A 80 3.11 -12.92 0.49
C LYS A 80 2.61 -13.14 1.91
N LYS A 81 3.16 -14.13 2.59
CA LYS A 81 2.78 -14.48 3.97
C LYS A 81 3.45 -13.55 4.98
N ALA A 82 2.93 -13.55 6.20
CA ALA A 82 3.51 -12.81 7.32
C ALA A 82 5.01 -13.10 7.45
N GLY A 83 5.79 -12.03 7.65
CA GLY A 83 7.25 -12.09 7.66
C GLY A 83 7.92 -11.87 6.30
N THR A 84 7.16 -11.83 5.21
CA THR A 84 7.72 -11.54 3.88
C THR A 84 8.07 -10.07 3.75
N PHE A 85 9.31 -9.83 3.38
CA PHE A 85 9.84 -8.52 3.01
C PHE A 85 10.11 -8.48 1.51
N SER A 86 9.69 -7.42 0.83
CA SER A 86 9.93 -7.28 -0.61
C SER A 86 10.10 -5.83 -1.02
N ALA A 87 10.83 -5.64 -2.13
CA ALA A 87 10.91 -4.37 -2.84
C ALA A 87 10.14 -4.55 -4.15
N ASP A 88 9.11 -3.73 -4.33
CA ASP A 88 8.25 -3.82 -5.51
C ASP A 88 8.92 -3.12 -6.69
N ALA A 89 8.75 -3.69 -7.88
CA ALA A 89 9.18 -3.04 -9.11
C ALA A 89 8.36 -1.77 -9.34
N THR A 90 9.04 -0.71 -9.80
CA THR A 90 8.37 0.54 -10.15
C THR A 90 7.59 0.39 -11.46
N ASN A 91 6.53 1.18 -11.59
CA ASN A 91 5.68 1.29 -12.79
C ASN A 91 4.83 0.05 -13.15
N GLU A 92 4.87 -1.01 -12.38
CA GLU A 92 3.94 -2.11 -12.54
C GLU A 92 2.57 -1.76 -11.94
N VAL A 93 1.52 -2.13 -12.66
CA VAL A 93 0.14 -1.95 -12.19
C VAL A 93 -0.35 -3.23 -11.55
N HIS A 94 -0.85 -3.12 -10.33
CA HIS A 94 -1.37 -4.28 -9.61
C HIS A 94 -2.56 -3.92 -8.71
N VAL A 95 -3.27 -4.95 -8.28
CA VAL A 95 -4.26 -4.90 -7.22
C VAL A 95 -3.70 -5.65 -6.02
N GLU A 96 -3.77 -5.05 -4.86
CA GLU A 96 -3.42 -5.71 -3.61
C GLU A 96 -4.66 -5.99 -2.79
N GLY A 97 -4.60 -7.02 -1.97
CA GLY A 97 -5.72 -7.38 -1.10
C GLY A 97 -5.33 -8.36 -0.01
N GLY A 98 -6.28 -8.63 0.86
CA GLY A 98 -6.14 -9.59 1.95
C GLY A 98 -6.42 -11.02 1.48
N GLY A 99 -5.68 -11.97 2.05
CA GLY A 99 -6.01 -13.38 1.94
C GLY A 99 -7.24 -13.75 2.77
N PRO A 100 -7.48 -15.06 2.99
CA PRO A 100 -8.68 -15.52 3.71
C PRO A 100 -8.83 -15.01 5.14
N GLU A 101 -7.72 -14.62 5.78
CA GLU A 101 -7.70 -14.08 7.14
C GLU A 101 -7.39 -12.59 7.17
N GLY A 102 -7.34 -11.93 6.01
CA GLY A 102 -6.94 -10.54 5.88
C GLY A 102 -5.43 -10.37 5.91
N VAL A 103 -4.98 -9.13 6.04
CA VAL A 103 -3.56 -8.78 6.09
C VAL A 103 -3.34 -7.44 6.78
N VAL A 104 -2.22 -7.33 7.46
CA VAL A 104 -1.64 -6.04 7.86
C VAL A 104 -0.26 -5.95 7.24
N VAL A 105 0.00 -4.89 6.48
CA VAL A 105 1.24 -4.70 5.73
C VAL A 105 1.79 -3.29 5.95
N TYR A 106 3.10 -3.20 6.13
CA TYR A 106 3.85 -1.96 6.23
C TYR A 106 4.46 -1.62 4.87
N PHE A 107 4.30 -0.38 4.44
CA PHE A 107 4.89 0.15 3.21
C PHE A 107 5.82 1.32 3.53
N SER A 108 7.01 1.29 2.94
CA SER A 108 7.96 2.40 2.96
C SER A 108 8.22 2.85 1.52
N MET A 109 7.87 4.10 1.21
CA MET A 109 7.98 4.66 -0.13
C MET A 109 9.05 5.73 -0.17
N ARG A 110 9.89 5.70 -1.22
CA ARG A 110 11.00 6.63 -1.41
C ARG A 110 11.00 7.13 -2.85
N GLY A 111 10.62 8.40 -3.04
CA GLY A 111 10.47 8.98 -4.36
C GLY A 111 11.74 9.64 -4.88
N ASP A 112 11.94 9.54 -6.20
CA ASP A 112 12.92 10.35 -6.93
C ASP A 112 12.33 11.70 -7.32
N SER A 113 11.02 11.82 -7.27
CA SER A 113 10.26 13.05 -7.48
C SER A 113 9.13 13.13 -6.46
N ASP A 114 8.33 14.19 -6.52
CA ASP A 114 7.18 14.35 -5.64
C ASP A 114 6.04 13.38 -5.96
N HIS A 115 6.04 12.78 -7.14
CA HIS A 115 5.05 11.80 -7.59
C HIS A 115 5.33 10.43 -6.99
N ILE A 116 4.42 9.91 -6.17
CA ILE A 116 4.65 8.69 -5.38
C ILE A 116 3.96 7.49 -5.99
N TYR A 117 2.66 7.57 -6.26
CA TYR A 117 1.93 6.49 -6.93
C TYR A 117 0.69 7.03 -7.65
N ASP A 118 0.10 6.18 -8.48
CA ASP A 118 -1.13 6.48 -9.21
C ASP A 118 -2.21 5.47 -8.88
N PHE A 119 -3.42 5.94 -8.65
CA PHE A 119 -4.60 5.09 -8.82
C PHE A 119 -4.92 5.02 -10.30
N MET A 120 -5.26 3.81 -10.77
CA MET A 120 -5.48 3.53 -12.18
C MET A 120 -6.94 3.14 -12.42
N ASN A 121 -7.46 3.50 -13.60
CA ASN A 121 -8.71 2.97 -14.10
C ASN A 121 -8.52 1.52 -14.59
N ASP A 122 -9.62 0.81 -14.81
CA ASP A 122 -9.57 -0.58 -15.30
C ASP A 122 -8.96 -0.70 -16.71
N ASP A 123 -9.02 0.38 -17.50
CA ASP A 123 -8.39 0.46 -18.81
C ASP A 123 -6.89 0.79 -18.77
N MET A 124 -6.29 0.80 -17.57
CA MET A 124 -4.88 1.08 -17.32
C MET A 124 -4.46 2.54 -17.54
N THR A 125 -5.42 3.47 -17.63
CA THR A 125 -5.13 4.90 -17.63
C THR A 125 -5.09 5.46 -16.22
N PRO A 126 -4.25 6.49 -15.93
CA PRO A 126 -4.21 7.12 -14.62
C PRO A 126 -5.55 7.76 -14.25
N ARG A 127 -6.04 7.45 -13.05
CA ARG A 127 -7.25 8.04 -12.48
C ARG A 127 -6.91 9.21 -11.57
N ARG A 128 -5.87 9.07 -10.75
CA ARG A 128 -5.41 10.08 -9.81
C ARG A 128 -3.94 9.87 -9.47
N GLU A 129 -3.16 10.94 -9.59
CA GLU A 129 -1.77 10.97 -9.11
C GLU A 129 -1.74 11.33 -7.63
N ILE A 130 -0.92 10.61 -6.86
CA ILE A 130 -0.69 10.88 -5.45
C ILE A 130 0.73 11.37 -5.27
N SER A 131 0.87 12.58 -4.73
CA SER A 131 2.16 13.22 -4.47
C SER A 131 2.56 13.10 -3.01
N ILE A 132 3.84 13.41 -2.73
CA ILE A 132 4.31 13.51 -1.35
C ILE A 132 3.57 14.59 -0.57
N GLN A 133 3.12 15.67 -1.22
CA GLN A 133 2.32 16.71 -0.59
C GLN A 133 0.94 16.20 -0.19
N ASP A 134 0.35 15.28 -0.96
CA ASP A 134 -0.92 14.65 -0.59
C ASP A 134 -0.76 13.82 0.69
N PHE A 135 0.32 13.05 0.81
CA PHE A 135 0.65 12.31 2.02
C PHE A 135 0.86 13.25 3.21
N ASP A 136 1.61 14.33 3.02
CA ASP A 136 1.90 15.28 4.10
C ASP A 136 0.63 15.96 4.60
N ARG A 137 -0.24 16.38 3.69
CA ARG A 137 -1.51 17.01 4.05
C ARG A 137 -2.38 16.07 4.88
N ASP A 138 -2.49 14.83 4.48
CA ASP A 138 -3.25 13.82 5.20
C ASP A 138 -2.61 13.52 6.56
N PHE A 139 -1.30 13.39 6.62
CA PHE A 139 -0.53 13.17 7.84
C PHE A 139 -0.71 14.33 8.84
N GLN A 140 -0.63 15.58 8.39
CA GLN A 140 -0.83 16.74 9.22
C GLN A 140 -2.26 16.81 9.78
N ASN A 141 -3.26 16.46 8.98
CA ASN A 141 -4.64 16.38 9.42
C ASN A 141 -4.86 15.29 10.49
N TRP A 142 -4.08 14.22 10.44
CA TRP A 142 -4.12 13.19 11.47
C TRP A 142 -3.60 13.69 12.80
N SER A 143 -2.48 14.40 12.78
CA SER A 143 -1.80 14.87 14.00
C SER A 143 -2.54 15.99 14.73
N LYS A 144 -3.53 16.61 14.12
CA LYS A 144 -4.34 17.70 14.72
C LYS A 144 -5.54 17.21 15.54
N ARG A 145 -5.67 15.93 15.70
CA ARG A 145 -6.75 15.34 16.51
C ARG A 145 -6.45 15.34 17.99
#